data_95581f5c05da8c1b2e4134c3f969535a
#
_entry.id   95581f5c05da8c1b2e4134c3f969535a
#
_cell.length_a   1.000
_cell.length_b   1.000
_cell.length_c   1.000
_cell.angle_alpha   90.00
_cell.angle_beta   90.00
_cell.angle_gamma   90.00
#
_symmetry.space_group_name_H-M   'P 1'
#
loop_
_entity.id
_entity.type
_entity.pdbx_description
1 polymer ?
#
loop_
_entity_poly.entity_id
_entity_poly.type
_entity_poly.pdbx_seq_one_letter_code
_entity_poly.pdbx_strand_id
1 'polypeptide(L)'
;MSAGPSHSVRRGAAGAAGEQSAHAGLPSVAYVNLGCRVNRVETDLIADELTRAGLAVSPEEEAQAVVINTCAVTAEAEAKARKAVRHAASLPQAPLVVATGCVANLFADELAALAPNVTVERDKSRVPATVLEGLGAGALAVGDDGELLAGASVVSASTPTPTGRTRPGIKIQDGCDNRCTYCIVWKARGASRSVDAARVRELVLRSLERGASEVVLTGINLGVYRSQLPDGREVALPGLLTWLLETTPVGRIRLSSIEPPDVTDELLSTMAASNGRIAPFLHICLQSGCDATLKRMARAYDTAFFRSAVERAHELLPQASLGTDLIVGFPGETDEEFEQSLSFCREMGFSRMHVFRYSRRPGTTAATEEGQVDPHVMAERSARARNLAHELRTREAARLVGMDDFVCVQAPFCGVSGGLFDVTLDAEAPIDAVVPVHLTGVSPDGTTLLGHVCPQGEHAL
;
A
#
# COMPACT_ATOMS: atom_id res chain seq x y z
N MET A 1 8.51 -13.12 -23.95
CA MET A 1 8.53 -11.69 -24.30
C MET A 1 7.09 -11.25 -24.44
N SER A 2 6.63 -10.48 -23.54
CA SER A 2 5.66 -9.38 -23.63
C SER A 2 5.18 -9.04 -22.23
N ALA A 3 5.66 -7.91 -21.74
CA ALA A 3 5.13 -7.28 -20.55
C ALA A 3 3.71 -6.82 -20.88
N GLY A 4 2.72 -7.25 -20.11
CA GLY A 4 1.37 -6.71 -20.15
C GLY A 4 1.39 -5.23 -19.80
N PRO A 5 0.57 -4.41 -20.45
CA PRO A 5 0.59 -2.97 -20.26
C PRO A 5 0.09 -2.59 -18.88
N SER A 6 0.92 -1.91 -18.12
CA SER A 6 0.48 -1.09 -17.01
C SER A 6 -0.32 0.08 -17.60
N HIS A 7 -1.63 0.05 -17.51
CA HIS A 7 -2.45 1.22 -17.85
C HIS A 7 -2.17 2.35 -16.85
N SER A 8 -1.15 3.16 -17.17
CA SER A 8 -1.08 4.52 -16.69
C SER A 8 -2.07 5.32 -17.53
N VAL A 9 -3.25 5.59 -16.99
CA VAL A 9 -4.15 6.60 -17.54
C VAL A 9 -3.40 7.94 -17.50
N ARG A 10 -2.89 8.38 -18.65
CA ARG A 10 -2.38 9.74 -18.83
C ARG A 10 -3.58 10.67 -18.66
N ARG A 11 -3.63 11.40 -17.57
CA ARG A 11 -4.53 12.56 -17.44
C ARG A 11 -4.17 13.55 -18.55
N GLY A 12 -5.15 13.92 -19.36
CA GLY A 12 -4.98 14.93 -20.38
C GLY A 12 -4.53 16.26 -19.77
N ALA A 13 -3.47 16.81 -20.34
CA ALA A 13 -2.96 18.12 -20.01
C ALA A 13 -3.92 19.21 -20.54
N ALA A 14 -4.96 19.49 -19.78
CA ALA A 14 -5.82 20.65 -20.02
C ALA A 14 -6.11 21.28 -18.64
N GLY A 15 -5.26 22.18 -18.19
CA GLY A 15 -5.39 22.92 -16.93
C GLY A 15 -4.08 23.45 -16.33
N ALA A 16 -2.92 23.06 -16.84
CA ALA A 16 -1.63 23.40 -16.20
C ALA A 16 -0.96 24.70 -16.66
N ALA A 17 -1.62 25.53 -17.45
CA ALA A 17 -1.00 26.75 -17.99
C ALA A 17 -1.15 28.00 -17.08
N GLY A 18 -1.90 27.92 -15.99
CA GLY A 18 -2.16 29.05 -15.09
C GLY A 18 -1.37 29.07 -13.79
N GLU A 19 -0.81 27.93 -13.33
CA GLU A 19 -0.16 27.81 -12.03
C GLU A 19 1.38 27.87 -12.07
N GLN A 20 2.00 27.80 -13.25
CA GLN A 20 3.46 27.78 -13.39
C GLN A 20 4.17 29.10 -13.05
N SER A 21 3.46 30.22 -12.91
CA SER A 21 4.11 31.53 -12.63
C SER A 21 4.23 31.88 -11.13
N ALA A 22 3.58 31.17 -10.23
CA ALA A 22 3.58 31.48 -8.79
C ALA A 22 4.73 30.86 -8.00
N HIS A 23 5.53 29.95 -8.56
CA HIS A 23 6.59 29.20 -7.87
C HIS A 23 8.01 29.54 -8.34
N ALA A 24 8.20 30.56 -9.15
CA ALA A 24 9.52 30.99 -9.61
C ALA A 24 10.34 31.54 -8.42
N GLY A 25 11.28 30.71 -7.90
CA GLY A 25 12.20 31.08 -6.82
C GLY A 25 12.08 30.26 -5.53
N LEU A 26 11.07 29.40 -5.39
CA LEU A 26 10.99 28.48 -4.24
C LEU A 26 11.89 27.25 -4.48
N PRO A 27 12.56 26.74 -3.41
CA PRO A 27 13.27 25.47 -3.50
C PRO A 27 12.31 24.34 -3.95
N SER A 28 12.79 23.44 -4.83
CA SER A 28 11.97 22.41 -5.41
C SER A 28 12.47 20.99 -5.10
N VAL A 29 11.52 20.06 -4.99
CA VAL A 29 11.79 18.67 -4.64
C VAL A 29 11.01 17.69 -5.54
N ALA A 30 11.68 16.62 -5.97
CA ALA A 30 11.08 15.49 -6.64
C ALA A 30 11.04 14.25 -5.73
N TYR A 31 10.08 13.37 -5.96
CA TYR A 31 9.90 12.15 -5.17
C TYR A 31 9.90 10.90 -6.05
N VAL A 32 10.81 9.97 -5.75
CA VAL A 32 10.87 8.65 -6.36
C VAL A 32 10.46 7.60 -5.34
N ASN A 33 9.30 7.00 -5.51
CA ASN A 33 8.84 5.95 -4.62
C ASN A 33 9.00 4.58 -5.26
N LEU A 34 9.84 3.74 -4.66
CA LEU A 34 10.12 2.37 -5.09
C LEU A 34 9.59 1.41 -4.02
N GLY A 35 8.58 0.60 -4.37
CA GLY A 35 8.19 -0.51 -3.51
C GLY A 35 6.74 -0.55 -3.03
N CYS A 36 6.56 -0.97 -1.78
CA CYS A 36 5.27 -1.34 -1.22
C CYS A 36 4.38 -0.13 -0.86
N ARG A 37 3.14 -0.43 -0.46
CA ARG A 37 2.17 0.58 -0.03
C ARG A 37 2.69 1.42 1.15
N VAL A 38 3.36 0.79 2.12
CA VAL A 38 3.94 1.50 3.27
C VAL A 38 4.96 2.55 2.84
N ASN A 39 5.88 2.19 1.93
CA ASN A 39 6.83 3.17 1.37
C ASN A 39 6.12 4.36 0.72
N ARG A 40 5.02 4.09 0.02
CA ARG A 40 4.24 5.14 -0.63
C ARG A 40 3.65 6.11 0.40
N VAL A 41 3.02 5.59 1.45
CA VAL A 41 2.46 6.42 2.52
C VAL A 41 3.54 7.28 3.19
N GLU A 42 4.71 6.71 3.42
CA GLU A 42 5.85 7.43 3.99
C GLU A 42 6.35 8.55 3.05
N THR A 43 6.39 8.29 1.75
CA THR A 43 6.73 9.32 0.75
C THR A 43 5.68 10.43 0.73
N ASP A 44 4.39 10.08 0.80
CA ASP A 44 3.29 11.04 0.83
C ASP A 44 3.36 11.94 2.07
N LEU A 45 3.73 11.39 3.25
CA LEU A 45 3.94 12.17 4.48
C LEU A 45 5.15 13.12 4.37
N ILE A 46 6.27 12.64 3.85
CA ILE A 46 7.47 13.46 3.61
C ILE A 46 7.13 14.61 2.64
N ALA A 47 6.40 14.31 1.56
CA ALA A 47 5.98 15.32 0.59
C ALA A 47 5.07 16.37 1.23
N ASP A 48 4.14 15.97 2.08
CA ASP A 48 3.24 16.86 2.81
C ASP A 48 4.01 17.80 3.76
N GLU A 49 5.01 17.30 4.47
CA GLU A 49 5.84 18.10 5.36
C GLU A 49 6.72 19.11 4.59
N LEU A 50 7.36 18.68 3.51
CA LEU A 50 8.20 19.56 2.69
C LEU A 50 7.38 20.63 1.95
N THR A 51 6.17 20.27 1.49
CA THR A 51 5.26 21.26 0.87
C THR A 51 4.79 22.30 1.90
N ARG A 52 4.50 21.89 3.14
CA ARG A 52 4.19 22.83 4.23
C ARG A 52 5.37 23.72 4.61
N ALA A 53 6.59 23.23 4.46
CA ALA A 53 7.81 24.00 4.62
C ALA A 53 8.11 24.94 3.44
N GLY A 54 7.24 25.01 2.43
CA GLY A 54 7.34 25.95 1.30
C GLY A 54 8.11 25.43 0.09
N LEU A 55 8.43 24.11 0.00
CA LEU A 55 9.06 23.54 -1.18
C LEU A 55 8.02 23.26 -2.26
N ALA A 56 8.35 23.57 -3.51
CA ALA A 56 7.55 23.23 -4.67
C ALA A 56 7.84 21.78 -5.11
N VAL A 57 6.82 21.03 -5.56
CA VAL A 57 7.01 19.73 -6.19
C VAL A 57 7.31 19.95 -7.68
N SER A 58 8.39 19.35 -8.17
CA SER A 58 8.80 19.48 -9.58
C SER A 58 9.24 18.11 -10.16
N PRO A 59 9.36 18.00 -11.50
CA PRO A 59 10.01 16.84 -12.14
C PRO A 59 11.47 16.68 -11.68
N GLU A 60 12.01 15.46 -11.76
CA GLU A 60 13.38 15.16 -11.32
C GLU A 60 14.44 16.04 -12.03
N GLU A 61 14.20 16.34 -13.30
CA GLU A 61 15.10 17.13 -14.15
C GLU A 61 15.18 18.61 -13.76
N GLU A 62 14.23 19.11 -12.98
CA GLU A 62 14.12 20.51 -12.54
C GLU A 62 14.31 20.65 -11.03
N ALA A 63 14.29 19.53 -10.30
CA ALA A 63 14.34 19.52 -8.84
C ALA A 63 15.73 19.86 -8.31
N GLN A 64 15.78 20.66 -7.24
CA GLN A 64 17.00 20.93 -6.46
C GLN A 64 17.30 19.81 -5.46
N ALA A 65 16.27 19.07 -5.02
CA ALA A 65 16.43 17.86 -4.23
C ALA A 65 15.59 16.73 -4.82
N VAL A 66 16.07 15.48 -4.70
CA VAL A 66 15.35 14.27 -5.10
C VAL A 66 15.30 13.31 -3.91
N VAL A 67 14.13 13.07 -3.38
CA VAL A 67 13.90 12.10 -2.29
C VAL A 67 13.55 10.74 -2.89
N ILE A 68 14.37 9.71 -2.61
CA ILE A 68 14.18 8.35 -3.13
C ILE A 68 13.86 7.40 -1.98
N ASN A 69 12.60 6.96 -1.88
CA ASN A 69 12.19 5.97 -0.89
C ASN A 69 12.35 4.55 -1.46
N THR A 70 13.32 3.82 -0.95
CA THR A 70 13.84 2.57 -1.50
C THR A 70 13.18 1.32 -0.91
N CYS A 71 13.07 0.24 -1.71
CA CYS A 71 12.50 -1.04 -1.32
C CYS A 71 13.52 -2.18 -1.44
N ALA A 72 13.55 -3.06 -0.43
CA ALA A 72 14.43 -4.23 -0.36
C ALA A 72 13.69 -5.57 -0.42
N VAL A 73 12.39 -5.59 -0.71
CA VAL A 73 11.57 -6.83 -0.67
C VAL A 73 12.04 -7.86 -1.70
N THR A 74 12.46 -7.41 -2.90
CA THR A 74 13.05 -8.29 -3.93
C THR A 74 14.40 -7.76 -4.40
N ALA A 75 15.23 -8.64 -4.97
CA ALA A 75 16.51 -8.25 -5.59
C ALA A 75 16.31 -7.27 -6.75
N GLU A 76 15.22 -7.42 -7.51
CA GLU A 76 14.84 -6.48 -8.58
C GLU A 76 14.51 -5.09 -8.02
N ALA A 77 13.77 -5.01 -6.90
CA ALA A 77 13.47 -3.75 -6.24
C ALA A 77 14.74 -3.05 -5.74
N GLU A 78 15.68 -3.80 -5.19
CA GLU A 78 16.98 -3.27 -4.78
C GLU A 78 17.81 -2.76 -5.97
N ALA A 79 17.88 -3.52 -7.05
CA ALA A 79 18.57 -3.10 -8.28
C ALA A 79 17.96 -1.82 -8.86
N LYS A 80 16.62 -1.71 -8.87
CA LYS A 80 15.89 -0.50 -9.27
C LYS A 80 16.21 0.68 -8.35
N ALA A 81 16.32 0.45 -7.03
CA ALA A 81 16.68 1.49 -6.06
C ALA A 81 18.08 2.05 -6.35
N ARG A 82 19.09 1.18 -6.52
CA ARG A 82 20.46 1.61 -6.87
C ARG A 82 20.51 2.34 -8.21
N LYS A 83 19.72 1.89 -9.20
CA LYS A 83 19.62 2.57 -10.51
C LYS A 83 19.01 3.96 -10.37
N ALA A 84 17.94 4.12 -9.62
CA ALA A 84 17.27 5.40 -9.40
C ALA A 84 18.19 6.40 -8.68
N VAL A 85 18.93 5.95 -7.64
CA VAL A 85 19.90 6.81 -6.96
C VAL A 85 21.00 7.29 -7.90
N ARG A 86 21.60 6.38 -8.72
CA ARG A 86 22.61 6.78 -9.72
C ARG A 86 22.05 7.73 -10.76
N HIS A 87 20.82 7.49 -11.23
CA HIS A 87 20.17 8.35 -12.22
C HIS A 87 19.99 9.77 -11.66
N ALA A 88 19.34 9.90 -10.51
CA ALA A 88 19.11 11.20 -9.88
C ALA A 88 20.44 11.94 -9.57
N ALA A 89 21.46 11.22 -9.09
CA ALA A 89 22.75 11.79 -8.78
C ALA A 89 23.53 12.30 -10.04
N SER A 90 23.23 11.75 -11.21
CA SER A 90 23.87 12.12 -12.49
C SER A 90 23.12 13.19 -13.26
N LEU A 91 22.03 13.74 -12.76
CA LEU A 91 21.26 14.78 -13.42
C LEU A 91 22.12 16.06 -13.58
N PRO A 92 21.98 16.82 -14.71
CA PRO A 92 22.84 17.96 -15.01
C PRO A 92 22.85 19.05 -13.94
N GLN A 93 21.74 19.28 -13.24
CA GLN A 93 21.63 20.27 -12.16
C GLN A 93 22.26 19.79 -10.85
N ALA A 94 22.80 18.55 -10.79
CA ALA A 94 23.43 17.95 -9.63
C ALA A 94 22.60 18.13 -8.33
N PRO A 95 21.34 17.62 -8.29
CA PRO A 95 20.45 17.83 -7.16
C PRO A 95 20.99 17.16 -5.90
N LEU A 96 20.57 17.64 -4.72
CA LEU A 96 20.70 16.86 -3.49
C LEU A 96 19.87 15.58 -3.60
N VAL A 97 20.49 14.40 -3.52
CA VAL A 97 19.77 13.13 -3.52
C VAL A 97 19.68 12.58 -2.11
N VAL A 98 18.48 12.50 -1.55
CA VAL A 98 18.23 11.92 -0.23
C VAL A 98 17.63 10.54 -0.39
N ALA A 99 18.44 9.50 -0.17
CA ALA A 99 18.01 8.10 -0.22
C ALA A 99 17.52 7.64 1.16
N THR A 100 16.29 7.11 1.24
CA THR A 100 15.70 6.56 2.46
C THR A 100 15.03 5.20 2.18
N GLY A 101 14.47 4.55 3.18
CA GLY A 101 13.71 3.30 3.04
C GLY A 101 14.53 2.05 3.28
N CYS A 102 13.99 0.89 2.85
CA CYS A 102 14.52 -0.42 3.26
C CYS A 102 15.94 -0.70 2.74
N VAL A 103 16.30 -0.29 1.51
CA VAL A 103 17.67 -0.46 1.00
C VAL A 103 18.61 0.51 1.72
N ALA A 104 18.17 1.74 1.97
CA ALA A 104 18.94 2.71 2.74
C ALA A 104 19.27 2.21 4.16
N ASN A 105 18.32 1.52 4.81
CA ASN A 105 18.55 0.95 6.13
C ASN A 105 19.54 -0.21 6.14
N LEU A 106 19.55 -1.02 5.07
CA LEU A 106 20.40 -2.22 4.99
C LEU A 106 21.80 -1.95 4.41
N PHE A 107 21.92 -0.98 3.49
CA PHE A 107 23.11 -0.76 2.65
C PHE A 107 23.44 0.74 2.53
N ALA A 108 23.43 1.46 3.66
CA ALA A 108 23.61 2.91 3.68
C ALA A 108 24.95 3.34 3.05
N ASP A 109 26.05 2.72 3.47
CA ASP A 109 27.40 3.10 3.02
C ASP A 109 27.57 2.86 1.52
N GLU A 110 26.98 1.77 1.00
CA GLU A 110 27.01 1.48 -0.43
C GLU A 110 26.18 2.49 -1.27
N LEU A 111 25.05 2.97 -0.73
CA LEU A 111 24.27 4.01 -1.41
C LEU A 111 24.96 5.36 -1.36
N ALA A 112 25.52 5.74 -0.20
CA ALA A 112 26.25 7.00 -0.03
C ALA A 112 27.50 7.08 -0.94
N ALA A 113 28.16 5.94 -1.17
CA ALA A 113 29.33 5.86 -2.04
C ALA A 113 29.01 5.97 -3.54
N LEU A 114 27.73 6.00 -3.96
CA LEU A 114 27.37 6.07 -5.37
C LEU A 114 27.71 7.40 -6.02
N ALA A 115 27.62 8.52 -5.28
CA ALA A 115 28.01 9.85 -5.74
C ALA A 115 28.13 10.85 -4.56
N PRO A 116 28.90 11.95 -4.70
CA PRO A 116 29.12 12.90 -3.63
C PRO A 116 27.88 13.72 -3.21
N ASN A 117 26.87 13.82 -4.08
CA ASN A 117 25.61 14.51 -3.82
C ASN A 117 24.51 13.56 -3.28
N VAL A 118 24.87 12.34 -2.86
CA VAL A 118 23.94 11.38 -2.25
C VAL A 118 24.09 11.40 -0.73
N THR A 119 23.01 11.68 -0.05
CA THR A 119 22.85 11.57 1.41
C THR A 119 21.90 10.41 1.73
N VAL A 120 22.24 9.60 2.73
CA VAL A 120 21.38 8.51 3.19
C VAL A 120 20.79 8.86 4.54
N GLU A 121 19.45 8.98 4.58
CA GLU A 121 18.72 9.19 5.83
C GLU A 121 17.88 7.93 6.16
N ARG A 122 18.24 7.26 7.24
CA ARG A 122 17.58 6.03 7.70
C ARG A 122 16.29 6.31 8.46
N ASP A 123 16.27 7.42 9.19
CA ASP A 123 15.07 7.86 9.91
C ASP A 123 14.20 8.72 9.01
N LYS A 124 13.06 8.16 8.61
CA LYS A 124 12.14 8.84 7.70
C LYS A 124 11.53 10.12 8.26
N SER A 125 11.43 10.24 9.58
CA SER A 125 10.97 11.46 10.24
C SER A 125 11.97 12.61 10.10
N ARG A 126 13.25 12.31 9.86
CA ARG A 126 14.30 13.29 9.64
C ARG A 126 14.51 13.68 8.19
N VAL A 127 13.93 12.94 7.23
CA VAL A 127 14.11 13.23 5.80
C VAL A 127 13.74 14.69 5.45
N PRO A 128 12.61 15.26 5.95
CA PRO A 128 12.31 16.68 5.69
C PRO A 128 13.42 17.61 6.18
N ALA A 129 13.90 17.43 7.40
CA ALA A 129 15.01 18.24 7.95
C ALA A 129 16.29 18.07 7.12
N THR A 130 16.67 16.85 6.75
CA THR A 130 17.83 16.56 5.90
C THR A 130 17.76 17.28 4.55
N VAL A 131 16.58 17.32 3.93
CA VAL A 131 16.35 18.05 2.66
C VAL A 131 16.51 19.57 2.87
N LEU A 132 15.86 20.13 3.90
CA LEU A 132 15.91 21.56 4.20
C LEU A 132 17.32 22.03 4.53
N GLU A 133 18.06 21.29 5.36
CA GLU A 133 19.46 21.55 5.70
C GLU A 133 20.35 21.50 4.45
N GLY A 134 20.20 20.46 3.63
CA GLY A 134 21.01 20.27 2.43
C GLY A 134 20.76 21.30 1.33
N LEU A 135 19.57 21.92 1.29
CA LEU A 135 19.24 23.03 0.39
C LEU A 135 19.60 24.40 0.97
N GLY A 136 20.17 24.46 2.19
CA GLY A 136 20.42 25.73 2.87
C GLY A 136 19.14 26.48 3.27
N ALA A 137 18.01 25.81 3.24
CA ALA A 137 16.69 26.35 3.55
C ALA A 137 16.34 26.27 5.05
N GLY A 138 17.28 25.91 5.90
CA GLY A 138 17.11 25.75 7.35
C GLY A 138 16.66 27.01 8.12
N ALA A 139 16.59 28.17 7.44
CA ALA A 139 16.01 29.40 8.00
C ALA A 139 14.53 29.58 7.66
N LEU A 140 13.93 28.67 6.87
CA LEU A 140 12.50 28.64 6.61
C LEU A 140 11.81 27.83 7.71
N ALA A 141 11.72 28.47 8.89
CA ALA A 141 10.74 28.18 9.94
C ALA A 141 10.87 26.86 10.73
N VAL A 142 11.73 26.85 11.72
CA VAL A 142 11.50 26.08 12.95
C VAL A 142 11.15 27.07 14.06
N GLY A 143 9.98 26.98 14.67
CA GLY A 143 9.64 27.73 15.88
C GLY A 143 10.43 27.21 17.07
N ASP A 144 10.57 28.03 18.13
CA ASP A 144 11.27 27.70 19.37
C ASP A 144 10.78 26.43 20.09
N ASP A 145 9.64 25.88 19.65
CA ASP A 145 8.98 24.67 20.14
C ASP A 145 9.19 23.43 19.24
N GLY A 146 10.02 23.53 18.21
CA GLY A 146 10.31 22.44 17.29
C GLY A 146 9.19 22.14 16.27
N GLU A 147 8.15 22.95 16.23
CA GLU A 147 7.09 22.88 15.23
C GLU A 147 7.45 23.80 14.05
N LEU A 148 7.36 23.29 12.82
CA LEU A 148 7.60 24.06 11.59
C LEU A 148 6.61 25.23 11.54
N LEU A 149 7.10 26.45 11.69
CA LEU A 149 6.28 27.66 11.65
C LEU A 149 5.62 27.81 10.26
N ALA A 150 4.31 27.70 10.26
CA ALA A 150 3.47 27.99 9.12
C ALA A 150 3.49 29.51 8.82
N GLY A 151 4.49 29.93 8.08
CA GLY A 151 4.60 31.28 7.53
C GLY A 151 4.43 31.28 6.04
N ALA A 152 3.34 30.72 5.52
CA ALA A 152 2.95 30.96 4.13
C ALA A 152 1.45 30.77 3.97
N SER A 153 0.89 31.73 3.32
CA SER A 153 -0.47 31.87 2.81
C SER A 153 -1.24 30.54 2.73
N VAL A 154 -2.41 30.56 3.36
CA VAL A 154 -3.50 29.61 3.17
C VAL A 154 -3.56 29.18 1.71
N VAL A 155 -2.95 28.04 1.39
CA VAL A 155 -3.24 27.34 0.15
C VAL A 155 -4.65 26.81 0.32
N SER A 156 -5.53 27.32 -0.51
CA SER A 156 -6.95 27.00 -0.59
C SER A 156 -7.24 25.51 -0.33
N ALA A 157 -8.26 25.22 0.44
CA ALA A 157 -8.73 23.89 0.85
C ALA A 157 -9.15 22.95 -0.32
N SER A 158 -8.80 23.30 -1.55
CA SER A 158 -9.11 22.55 -2.79
C SER A 158 -7.90 21.88 -3.44
N THR A 159 -6.71 21.90 -2.82
CA THR A 159 -5.56 21.21 -3.40
C THR A 159 -5.67 19.70 -3.10
N PRO A 160 -5.73 18.83 -4.13
CA PRO A 160 -5.62 17.38 -3.93
C PRO A 160 -4.35 17.07 -3.11
N THR A 161 -4.35 15.95 -2.35
CA THR A 161 -3.11 15.45 -1.74
C THR A 161 -1.97 15.60 -2.75
N PRO A 162 -0.74 15.96 -2.37
CA PRO A 162 0.38 16.17 -3.30
C PRO A 162 0.56 15.04 -4.33
N THR A 163 -0.02 13.88 -4.06
CA THR A 163 -0.02 12.68 -4.91
C THR A 163 -1.31 12.45 -5.69
N GLY A 164 -2.34 13.31 -5.55
CA GLY A 164 -3.60 13.23 -6.32
C GLY A 164 -4.40 11.94 -6.13
N ARG A 165 -4.40 11.37 -4.91
CA ARG A 165 -5.06 10.07 -4.63
C ARG A 165 -6.42 10.23 -4.01
N THR A 166 -7.39 9.48 -4.55
CA THR A 166 -8.75 9.35 -4.03
C THR A 166 -8.86 8.49 -2.77
N ARG A 167 -7.83 7.66 -2.47
CA ARG A 167 -7.78 6.76 -1.32
C ARG A 167 -6.40 6.86 -0.65
N PRO A 168 -6.19 7.85 0.22
CA PRO A 168 -4.93 8.02 0.93
C PRO A 168 -4.65 6.86 1.87
N GLY A 169 -3.38 6.48 1.97
CA GLY A 169 -2.90 5.49 2.93
C GLY A 169 -2.56 6.13 4.27
N ILE A 170 -2.86 5.43 5.35
CA ILE A 170 -2.46 5.82 6.70
C ILE A 170 -1.67 4.67 7.32
N LYS A 171 -0.39 4.89 7.57
CA LYS A 171 0.46 3.90 8.24
C LYS A 171 0.15 3.91 9.73
N ILE A 172 -0.36 2.77 10.25
CA ILE A 172 -0.68 2.61 11.66
C ILE A 172 0.28 1.67 12.39
N GLN A 173 1.09 0.90 11.64
CA GLN A 173 2.03 -0.05 12.21
C GLN A 173 3.29 -0.14 11.34
N ASP A 174 4.46 -0.39 11.94
CA ASP A 174 5.74 -0.56 11.26
C ASP A 174 6.60 -1.61 11.98
N GLY A 175 7.59 -2.18 11.25
CA GLY A 175 8.40 -3.28 11.75
C GLY A 175 7.64 -4.60 11.84
N CYS A 176 8.36 -5.71 12.16
CA CYS A 176 7.76 -7.04 12.25
C CYS A 176 8.62 -7.94 13.14
N ASP A 177 7.98 -8.68 14.05
CA ASP A 177 8.65 -9.63 14.93
C ASP A 177 8.68 -11.05 14.35
N ASN A 178 7.99 -11.31 13.25
CA ASN A 178 8.07 -12.57 12.52
C ASN A 178 9.48 -12.76 11.93
N ARG A 179 9.91 -14.02 11.87
CA ARG A 179 11.24 -14.43 11.37
C ARG A 179 11.10 -15.36 10.16
N CYS A 180 10.19 -15.02 9.24
CA CYS A 180 10.02 -15.78 8.01
C CYS A 180 11.35 -15.91 7.28
N THR A 181 11.70 -17.11 6.85
CA THR A 181 13.05 -17.45 6.35
C THR A 181 13.46 -16.70 5.10
N TYR A 182 12.49 -16.24 4.29
CA TYR A 182 12.69 -15.46 3.07
C TYR A 182 12.71 -13.94 3.27
N CYS A 183 12.25 -13.46 4.43
CA CYS A 183 11.92 -12.05 4.59
C CYS A 183 13.08 -11.24 5.15
N ILE A 184 13.42 -10.14 4.48
CA ILE A 184 14.45 -9.19 4.94
C ILE A 184 13.84 -7.99 5.68
N VAL A 185 12.51 -7.85 5.68
CA VAL A 185 11.82 -6.64 6.16
C VAL A 185 12.05 -6.41 7.66
N TRP A 186 12.06 -7.45 8.48
CA TRP A 186 12.34 -7.34 9.90
C TRP A 186 13.74 -6.76 10.21
N LYS A 187 14.75 -7.04 9.36
CA LYS A 187 16.08 -6.41 9.47
C LYS A 187 16.05 -4.95 9.01
N ALA A 188 15.30 -4.67 7.95
CA ALA A 188 15.24 -3.33 7.37
C ALA A 188 14.42 -2.35 8.21
N ARG A 189 13.38 -2.82 8.93
CA ARG A 189 12.42 -1.98 9.65
C ARG A 189 12.44 -2.15 11.17
N GLY A 190 13.14 -3.18 11.67
CA GLY A 190 13.25 -3.47 13.10
C GLY A 190 12.00 -4.10 13.70
N ALA A 191 11.89 -4.05 15.04
CA ALA A 191 10.80 -4.60 15.81
C ALA A 191 9.46 -3.95 15.49
N SER A 192 8.38 -4.68 15.76
CA SER A 192 7.01 -4.18 15.60
C SER A 192 6.75 -2.97 16.51
N ARG A 193 6.11 -1.96 15.95
CA ARG A 193 5.67 -0.76 16.68
C ARG A 193 4.40 -0.20 16.06
N SER A 194 3.47 0.22 16.89
CA SER A 194 2.21 0.85 16.47
C SER A 194 2.29 2.37 16.55
N VAL A 195 1.54 3.03 15.68
CA VAL A 195 1.32 4.47 15.76
C VAL A 195 0.23 4.73 16.81
N ASP A 196 0.39 5.78 17.61
CA ASP A 196 -0.59 6.20 18.59
C ASP A 196 -1.99 6.41 17.99
N ALA A 197 -3.04 5.95 18.68
CA ALA A 197 -4.41 5.98 18.17
C ALA A 197 -4.90 7.41 17.89
N ALA A 198 -4.56 8.38 18.77
CA ALA A 198 -4.93 9.78 18.57
C ALA A 198 -4.27 10.35 17.31
N ARG A 199 -3.01 9.97 17.06
CA ARG A 199 -2.30 10.35 15.82
C ARG A 199 -2.93 9.71 14.57
N VAL A 200 -3.34 8.45 14.65
CA VAL A 200 -4.06 7.79 13.54
C VAL A 200 -5.35 8.56 13.22
N ARG A 201 -6.14 8.89 14.24
CA ARG A 201 -7.37 9.68 14.07
C ARG A 201 -7.11 11.04 13.43
N GLU A 202 -6.08 11.75 13.87
CA GLU A 202 -5.68 13.02 13.29
C GLU A 202 -5.37 12.88 11.78
N LEU A 203 -4.61 11.86 11.39
CA LEU A 203 -4.29 11.59 9.98
C LEU A 203 -5.54 11.23 9.15
N VAL A 204 -6.51 10.52 9.75
CA VAL A 204 -7.82 10.28 9.12
C VAL A 204 -8.53 11.61 8.88
N LEU A 205 -8.70 12.44 9.91
CA LEU A 205 -9.38 13.73 9.79
C LEU A 205 -8.72 14.64 8.75
N ARG A 206 -7.41 14.75 8.74
CA ARG A 206 -6.66 15.51 7.72
C ARG A 206 -6.90 14.97 6.30
N SER A 207 -7.07 13.67 6.16
CA SER A 207 -7.39 13.07 4.85
C SER A 207 -8.79 13.44 4.38
N LEU A 208 -9.76 13.49 5.32
CA LEU A 208 -11.14 13.89 5.03
C LEU A 208 -11.24 15.39 4.71
N GLU A 209 -10.51 16.25 5.43
CA GLU A 209 -10.42 17.69 5.15
C GLU A 209 -9.90 17.98 3.72
N ARG A 210 -9.12 17.06 3.15
CA ARG A 210 -8.63 17.11 1.77
C ARG A 210 -9.55 16.43 0.75
N GLY A 211 -10.77 16.08 1.16
CA GLY A 211 -11.82 15.53 0.29
C GLY A 211 -11.85 14.00 0.18
N ALA A 212 -10.97 13.26 0.86
CA ALA A 212 -11.04 11.80 0.81
C ALA A 212 -12.28 11.27 1.56
N SER A 213 -13.01 10.35 0.96
CA SER A 213 -14.10 9.62 1.64
C SER A 213 -13.71 8.21 2.06
N GLU A 214 -12.66 7.63 1.46
CA GLU A 214 -12.08 6.35 1.86
C GLU A 214 -10.62 6.52 2.27
N VAL A 215 -10.22 5.87 3.38
CA VAL A 215 -8.82 5.77 3.81
C VAL A 215 -8.37 4.31 3.84
N VAL A 216 -7.08 4.06 3.62
CA VAL A 216 -6.49 2.72 3.66
C VAL A 216 -5.52 2.61 4.82
N LEU A 217 -5.89 1.88 5.89
CA LEU A 217 -4.98 1.58 6.98
C LEU A 217 -3.95 0.56 6.53
N THR A 218 -2.68 0.84 6.77
CA THR A 218 -1.57 0.01 6.30
C THR A 218 -0.49 -0.17 7.36
N GLY A 219 0.21 -1.29 7.28
CA GLY A 219 1.33 -1.65 8.14
C GLY A 219 2.20 -2.73 7.50
N ILE A 220 3.25 -3.11 8.17
CA ILE A 220 4.09 -4.27 7.81
C ILE A 220 3.46 -5.56 8.32
N ASN A 221 2.88 -5.52 9.51
CA ASN A 221 2.04 -6.57 10.09
C ASN A 221 0.86 -5.88 10.80
N LEU A 222 -0.21 -5.65 10.05
CA LEU A 222 -1.30 -4.79 10.49
C LEU A 222 -2.05 -5.34 11.71
N GLY A 223 -2.22 -6.67 11.78
CA GLY A 223 -3.00 -7.34 12.82
C GLY A 223 -2.41 -7.25 14.23
N VAL A 224 -1.08 -7.05 14.33
CA VAL A 224 -0.43 -6.88 15.65
C VAL A 224 -0.53 -5.46 16.20
N TYR A 225 -1.32 -4.59 15.58
CA TYR A 225 -1.53 -3.23 16.10
C TYR A 225 -2.03 -3.24 17.54
N ARG A 226 -1.40 -2.43 18.38
CA ARG A 226 -1.79 -2.19 19.79
C ARG A 226 -1.50 -0.73 20.12
N SER A 227 -2.44 -0.07 20.78
CA SER A 227 -2.28 1.31 21.23
C SER A 227 -3.21 1.59 22.41
N GLN A 228 -3.07 2.77 22.99
CA GLN A 228 -3.97 3.28 24.00
C GLN A 228 -4.83 4.40 23.41
N LEU A 229 -6.12 4.39 23.70
CA LEU A 229 -7.03 5.48 23.38
C LEU A 229 -6.83 6.68 24.34
N PRO A 230 -7.29 7.88 23.98
CA PRO A 230 -7.18 9.05 24.86
C PRO A 230 -7.83 8.89 26.23
N ASP A 231 -8.80 7.98 26.38
CA ASP A 231 -9.45 7.65 27.65
C ASP A 231 -8.70 6.60 28.49
N GLY A 232 -7.53 6.15 28.03
CA GLY A 232 -6.68 5.18 28.71
C GLY A 232 -6.96 3.72 28.39
N ARG A 233 -7.99 3.38 27.60
CA ARG A 233 -8.27 1.99 27.20
C ARG A 233 -7.23 1.50 26.20
N GLU A 234 -6.69 0.31 26.44
CA GLU A 234 -5.86 -0.40 25.46
C GLU A 234 -6.74 -1.01 24.37
N VAL A 235 -6.31 -0.85 23.12
CA VAL A 235 -7.03 -1.39 21.95
C VAL A 235 -6.10 -2.11 20.98
N ALA A 236 -6.65 -3.17 20.40
CA ALA A 236 -6.13 -3.83 19.19
C ALA A 236 -6.75 -3.21 17.94
N LEU A 237 -6.40 -3.78 16.77
CA LEU A 237 -6.94 -3.33 15.48
C LEU A 237 -8.49 -3.21 15.47
N PRO A 238 -9.29 -4.20 15.93
CA PRO A 238 -10.75 -4.07 15.93
C PRO A 238 -11.24 -2.87 16.77
N GLY A 239 -10.68 -2.67 17.95
CA GLY A 239 -11.03 -1.54 18.83
C GLY A 239 -10.64 -0.18 18.23
N LEU A 240 -9.50 -0.11 17.55
CA LEU A 240 -9.13 1.10 16.76
C LEU A 240 -10.15 1.39 15.67
N LEU A 241 -10.57 0.37 14.91
CA LEU A 241 -11.56 0.52 13.83
C LEU A 241 -12.88 1.05 14.36
N THR A 242 -13.42 0.44 15.42
CA THR A 242 -14.65 0.89 16.08
C THR A 242 -14.53 2.35 16.52
N TRP A 243 -13.44 2.69 17.21
CA TRP A 243 -13.24 4.05 17.70
C TRP A 243 -13.11 5.08 16.56
N LEU A 244 -12.44 4.75 15.47
CA LEU A 244 -12.35 5.64 14.29
C LEU A 244 -13.71 5.85 13.64
N LEU A 245 -14.54 4.81 13.52
CA LEU A 245 -15.89 4.92 12.96
C LEU A 245 -16.83 5.75 13.85
N GLU A 246 -16.62 5.74 15.17
CA GLU A 246 -17.41 6.52 16.13
C GLU A 246 -16.97 7.99 16.22
N THR A 247 -15.66 8.25 16.04
CA THR A 247 -15.08 9.57 16.33
C THR A 247 -14.68 10.36 15.09
N THR A 248 -14.90 9.81 13.88
CA THR A 248 -14.62 10.49 12.61
C THR A 248 -15.77 10.27 11.62
N PRO A 249 -16.04 11.23 10.72
CA PRO A 249 -17.02 11.07 9.65
C PRO A 249 -16.45 10.31 8.44
N VAL A 250 -15.49 9.39 8.63
CA VAL A 250 -14.93 8.63 7.52
C VAL A 250 -16.00 7.76 6.86
N GLY A 251 -16.17 7.90 5.55
CA GLY A 251 -17.14 7.11 4.79
C GLY A 251 -16.73 5.64 4.72
N ARG A 252 -15.44 5.35 4.42
CA ARG A 252 -14.97 3.96 4.37
C ARG A 252 -13.51 3.82 4.82
N ILE A 253 -13.26 2.77 5.62
CA ILE A 253 -11.93 2.31 6.00
C ILE A 253 -11.62 1.02 5.24
N ARG A 254 -10.47 0.92 4.62
CA ARG A 254 -9.96 -0.31 4.00
C ARG A 254 -8.72 -0.78 4.74
N LEU A 255 -8.60 -2.09 4.92
CA LEU A 255 -7.42 -2.72 5.48
C LEU A 255 -6.44 -3.13 4.38
N SER A 256 -5.15 -3.03 4.66
CA SER A 256 -4.11 -3.67 3.86
C SER A 256 -3.96 -5.16 4.23
N SER A 257 -2.80 -5.76 3.96
CA SER A 257 -2.57 -7.18 4.23
C SER A 257 -2.59 -7.49 5.72
N ILE A 258 -3.16 -8.65 6.06
CA ILE A 258 -3.26 -9.19 7.42
C ILE A 258 -2.72 -10.62 7.45
N GLU A 259 -2.12 -11.03 8.53
CA GLU A 259 -1.67 -12.41 8.74
C GLU A 259 -2.86 -13.31 9.13
N PRO A 260 -2.88 -14.60 8.74
CA PRO A 260 -3.98 -15.51 9.08
C PRO A 260 -4.34 -15.57 10.57
N PRO A 261 -3.38 -15.59 11.53
CA PRO A 261 -3.71 -15.59 12.96
C PRO A 261 -4.42 -14.33 13.45
N ASP A 262 -4.35 -13.23 12.70
CA ASP A 262 -4.97 -11.96 13.05
C ASP A 262 -6.38 -11.79 12.46
N VAL A 263 -6.85 -12.76 11.67
CA VAL A 263 -8.24 -12.83 11.17
C VAL A 263 -9.12 -13.42 12.28
N THR A 264 -9.38 -12.59 13.29
CA THR A 264 -10.12 -13.01 14.49
C THR A 264 -11.62 -12.76 14.34
N ASP A 265 -12.44 -13.49 15.12
CA ASP A 265 -13.88 -13.26 15.21
C ASP A 265 -14.22 -11.81 15.59
N GLU A 266 -13.41 -11.20 16.46
CA GLU A 266 -13.58 -9.80 16.85
C GLU A 266 -13.40 -8.86 15.63
N LEU A 267 -12.36 -9.07 14.82
CA LEU A 267 -12.15 -8.29 13.60
C LEU A 267 -13.29 -8.48 12.61
N LEU A 268 -13.66 -9.74 12.34
CA LEU A 268 -14.73 -10.06 11.40
C LEU A 268 -16.09 -9.51 11.85
N SER A 269 -16.41 -9.61 13.13
CA SER A 269 -17.63 -9.05 13.71
C SER A 269 -17.64 -7.52 13.65
N THR A 270 -16.51 -6.87 13.91
CA THR A 270 -16.36 -5.42 13.76
C THR A 270 -16.58 -4.98 12.30
N MET A 271 -16.04 -5.74 11.33
CA MET A 271 -16.27 -5.47 9.91
C MET A 271 -17.74 -5.65 9.53
N ALA A 272 -18.37 -6.74 9.98
CA ALA A 272 -19.79 -7.01 9.73
C ALA A 272 -20.71 -5.91 10.31
N ALA A 273 -20.47 -5.51 11.56
CA ALA A 273 -21.24 -4.47 12.24
C ALA A 273 -21.06 -3.07 11.62
N SER A 274 -20.04 -2.86 10.81
CA SER A 274 -19.75 -1.57 10.17
C SER A 274 -20.70 -1.22 9.01
N ASN A 275 -21.54 -2.15 8.56
CA ASN A 275 -22.47 -1.97 7.43
C ASN A 275 -21.79 -1.44 6.16
N GLY A 276 -20.57 -1.92 5.85
CA GLY A 276 -19.81 -1.50 4.67
C GLY A 276 -18.87 -0.32 4.89
N ARG A 277 -18.92 0.35 6.04
CA ARG A 277 -17.95 1.40 6.39
C ARG A 277 -16.54 0.85 6.65
N ILE A 278 -16.38 -0.44 6.89
CA ILE A 278 -15.13 -1.15 6.68
C ILE A 278 -15.30 -1.97 5.41
N ALA A 279 -14.43 -1.72 4.41
CA ALA A 279 -14.53 -2.36 3.10
C ALA A 279 -14.53 -3.90 3.23
N PRO A 280 -15.48 -4.61 2.60
CA PRO A 280 -15.59 -6.08 2.68
C PRO A 280 -14.53 -6.76 1.80
N PHE A 281 -13.28 -6.51 2.13
CA PHE A 281 -12.11 -7.10 1.49
C PHE A 281 -11.03 -7.42 2.52
N LEU A 282 -10.58 -8.67 2.53
CA LEU A 282 -9.45 -9.10 3.36
C LEU A 282 -8.33 -9.65 2.48
N HIS A 283 -7.13 -9.07 2.60
CA HIS A 283 -5.93 -9.62 1.98
C HIS A 283 -5.18 -10.46 3.03
N ILE A 284 -5.40 -11.78 3.00
CA ILE A 284 -4.84 -12.72 3.98
C ILE A 284 -3.59 -13.37 3.38
N CYS A 285 -2.43 -13.19 4.04
CA CYS A 285 -1.12 -13.61 3.52
C CYS A 285 -0.92 -15.13 3.59
N LEU A 286 -1.17 -15.87 2.50
CA LEU A 286 -0.98 -17.33 2.43
C LEU A 286 0.48 -17.73 2.28
N GLN A 287 1.18 -17.14 1.35
CA GLN A 287 2.56 -17.39 0.91
C GLN A 287 2.75 -18.73 0.19
N SER A 288 2.19 -19.85 0.65
CA SER A 288 2.16 -21.17 0.00
C SER A 288 0.93 -21.96 0.44
N GLY A 289 0.35 -22.75 -0.44
CA GLY A 289 -0.74 -23.69 -0.14
C GLY A 289 -0.25 -25.10 0.17
N CYS A 290 1.00 -25.27 0.55
CA CYS A 290 1.61 -26.54 0.94
C CYS A 290 2.26 -26.43 2.32
N ASP A 291 1.89 -27.30 3.25
CA ASP A 291 2.38 -27.27 4.65
C ASP A 291 3.88 -27.47 4.76
N ALA A 292 4.47 -28.34 3.91
CA ALA A 292 5.92 -28.55 3.90
C ALA A 292 6.64 -27.25 3.51
N THR A 293 6.16 -26.52 2.54
CA THR A 293 6.72 -25.22 2.13
C THR A 293 6.48 -24.15 3.20
N LEU A 294 5.27 -24.05 3.79
CA LEU A 294 4.98 -23.14 4.90
C LEU A 294 5.91 -23.36 6.09
N LYS A 295 6.18 -24.61 6.42
CA LYS A 295 7.13 -24.97 7.49
C LYS A 295 8.55 -24.49 7.17
N ARG A 296 9.04 -24.70 5.94
CA ARG A 296 10.35 -24.18 5.51
C ARG A 296 10.39 -22.64 5.52
N MET A 297 9.28 -22.00 5.20
CA MET A 297 9.13 -20.54 5.28
C MET A 297 9.06 -20.01 6.72
N ALA A 298 9.03 -20.89 7.74
CA ALA A 298 8.81 -20.57 9.16
C ALA A 298 7.52 -19.76 9.36
N ARG A 299 6.39 -20.21 8.74
CA ARG A 299 5.06 -19.64 8.99
C ARG A 299 4.47 -20.21 10.27
N ALA A 300 3.72 -19.37 11.00
CA ALA A 300 3.09 -19.74 12.27
C ALA A 300 1.72 -20.42 12.09
N TYR A 301 1.38 -20.81 10.86
CA TYR A 301 0.11 -21.47 10.49
C TYR A 301 0.37 -22.51 9.40
N ASP A 302 -0.55 -23.42 9.25
CA ASP A 302 -0.67 -24.40 8.18
C ASP A 302 -1.89 -24.13 7.28
N THR A 303 -2.08 -24.98 6.29
CA THR A 303 -3.22 -24.87 5.35
C THR A 303 -4.56 -25.11 6.03
N ALA A 304 -4.62 -25.96 7.04
CA ALA A 304 -5.85 -26.23 7.80
C ALA A 304 -6.28 -25.00 8.60
N PHE A 305 -5.34 -24.34 9.29
CA PHE A 305 -5.59 -23.08 9.99
C PHE A 305 -6.06 -21.99 9.02
N PHE A 306 -5.35 -21.84 7.88
CA PHE A 306 -5.71 -20.84 6.87
C PHE A 306 -7.13 -21.06 6.32
N ARG A 307 -7.47 -22.33 6.02
CA ARG A 307 -8.83 -22.70 5.58
C ARG A 307 -9.88 -22.27 6.60
N SER A 308 -9.69 -22.61 7.87
CA SER A 308 -10.61 -22.23 8.94
C SER A 308 -10.80 -20.71 9.03
N ALA A 309 -9.73 -19.93 8.85
CA ALA A 309 -9.83 -18.45 8.85
C ALA A 309 -10.64 -17.93 7.64
N VAL A 310 -10.48 -18.54 6.46
CA VAL A 310 -11.25 -18.20 5.26
C VAL A 310 -12.72 -18.58 5.43
N GLU A 311 -13.01 -19.81 5.89
CA GLU A 311 -14.37 -20.27 6.16
C GLU A 311 -15.09 -19.36 7.16
N ARG A 312 -14.39 -18.98 8.24
CA ARG A 312 -14.92 -18.05 9.24
C ARG A 312 -15.16 -16.65 8.68
N ALA A 313 -14.25 -16.18 7.80
CA ALA A 313 -14.44 -14.89 7.12
C ALA A 313 -15.70 -14.92 6.22
N HIS A 314 -15.94 -15.98 5.46
CA HIS A 314 -17.14 -16.11 4.63
C HIS A 314 -18.42 -16.30 5.45
N GLU A 315 -18.35 -16.96 6.61
CA GLU A 315 -19.50 -17.13 7.50
C GLU A 315 -19.98 -15.77 8.07
N LEU A 316 -19.05 -14.93 8.55
CA LEU A 316 -19.37 -13.64 9.17
C LEU A 316 -19.51 -12.50 8.15
N LEU A 317 -18.87 -12.61 7.00
CA LEU A 317 -18.83 -11.63 5.92
C LEU A 317 -19.07 -12.32 4.56
N PRO A 318 -20.27 -12.82 4.27
CA PRO A 318 -20.55 -13.64 3.08
C PRO A 318 -20.32 -12.92 1.76
N GLN A 319 -20.34 -11.60 1.75
CA GLN A 319 -20.04 -10.76 0.58
C GLN A 319 -18.59 -10.31 0.48
N ALA A 320 -17.72 -10.66 1.45
CA ALA A 320 -16.32 -10.25 1.40
C ALA A 320 -15.59 -10.97 0.24
N SER A 321 -14.77 -10.19 -0.46
CA SER A 321 -13.81 -10.72 -1.41
C SER A 321 -12.45 -10.90 -0.73
N LEU A 322 -11.74 -12.00 -1.06
CA LEU A 322 -10.47 -12.35 -0.45
C LEU A 322 -9.31 -12.16 -1.41
N GLY A 323 -8.23 -11.58 -0.92
CA GLY A 323 -6.96 -11.50 -1.62
C GLY A 323 -5.85 -12.24 -0.88
N THR A 324 -4.77 -12.56 -1.59
CA THR A 324 -3.60 -13.24 -1.01
C THR A 324 -2.31 -12.95 -1.75
N ASP A 325 -1.19 -13.28 -1.10
CA ASP A 325 0.14 -13.36 -1.70
C ASP A 325 0.56 -14.83 -1.84
N LEU A 326 1.16 -15.19 -2.98
CA LEU A 326 1.73 -16.50 -3.26
C LEU A 326 3.17 -16.36 -3.72
N ILE A 327 4.10 -17.07 -3.07
CA ILE A 327 5.50 -17.16 -3.47
C ILE A 327 5.71 -18.51 -4.16
N VAL A 328 6.22 -18.49 -5.39
CA VAL A 328 6.55 -19.69 -6.16
C VAL A 328 8.06 -19.85 -6.31
N GLY A 329 8.52 -21.10 -6.33
CA GLY A 329 9.95 -21.42 -6.45
C GLY A 329 10.73 -21.16 -5.17
N PHE A 330 10.11 -21.35 -4.01
CA PHE A 330 10.81 -21.33 -2.73
C PHE A 330 11.85 -22.46 -2.67
N PRO A 331 13.01 -22.32 -2.00
CA PRO A 331 14.00 -23.39 -1.91
C PRO A 331 13.41 -24.72 -1.47
N GLY A 332 13.70 -25.78 -2.23
CA GLY A 332 13.18 -27.13 -2.01
C GLY A 332 11.70 -27.33 -2.41
N GLU A 333 11.03 -26.35 -3.02
CA GLU A 333 9.66 -26.53 -3.54
C GLU A 333 9.66 -27.52 -4.71
N THR A 334 9.01 -28.68 -4.56
CA THR A 334 8.83 -29.65 -5.63
C THR A 334 7.67 -29.30 -6.54
N ASP A 335 7.48 -30.03 -7.65
CA ASP A 335 6.33 -29.84 -8.55
C ASP A 335 5.03 -30.25 -7.84
N GLU A 336 5.06 -31.29 -7.03
CA GLU A 336 3.89 -31.75 -6.24
C GLU A 336 3.48 -30.70 -5.20
N GLU A 337 4.45 -30.06 -4.51
CA GLU A 337 4.17 -29.00 -3.55
C GLU A 337 3.60 -27.75 -4.22
N PHE A 338 4.08 -27.42 -5.42
CA PHE A 338 3.53 -26.35 -6.23
C PHE A 338 2.10 -26.65 -6.68
N GLU A 339 1.80 -27.89 -7.16
CA GLU A 339 0.44 -28.30 -7.52
C GLU A 339 -0.51 -28.26 -6.30
N GLN A 340 -0.06 -28.68 -5.12
CA GLN A 340 -0.82 -28.54 -3.88
C GLN A 340 -1.17 -27.07 -3.63
N SER A 341 -0.20 -26.18 -3.80
CA SER A 341 -0.42 -24.73 -3.62
C SER A 341 -1.44 -24.16 -4.60
N LEU A 342 -1.41 -24.55 -5.88
CA LEU A 342 -2.41 -24.13 -6.86
C LEU A 342 -3.80 -24.70 -6.55
N SER A 343 -3.87 -25.99 -6.15
CA SER A 343 -5.13 -26.64 -5.75
C SER A 343 -5.75 -25.93 -4.55
N PHE A 344 -4.95 -25.63 -3.54
CA PHE A 344 -5.39 -24.90 -2.35
C PHE A 344 -5.88 -23.48 -2.69
N CYS A 345 -5.15 -22.73 -3.52
CA CYS A 345 -5.61 -21.41 -3.99
C CYS A 345 -6.95 -21.49 -4.74
N ARG A 346 -7.17 -22.55 -5.54
CA ARG A 346 -8.44 -22.77 -6.26
C ARG A 346 -9.58 -23.06 -5.31
N GLU A 347 -9.35 -23.86 -4.28
CA GLU A 347 -10.31 -24.16 -3.23
C GLU A 347 -10.70 -22.91 -2.43
N MET A 348 -9.73 -22.09 -2.01
CA MET A 348 -9.97 -20.87 -1.22
C MET A 348 -10.65 -19.75 -2.02
N GLY A 349 -10.56 -19.72 -3.34
CA GLY A 349 -11.36 -18.86 -4.20
C GLY A 349 -10.98 -17.38 -4.15
N PHE A 350 -9.70 -17.06 -4.18
CA PHE A 350 -9.22 -15.68 -4.08
C PHE A 350 -9.64 -14.79 -5.25
N SER A 351 -10.22 -13.63 -4.97
CA SER A 351 -10.53 -12.58 -5.95
C SER A 351 -9.28 -11.85 -6.44
N ARG A 352 -8.19 -11.87 -5.65
CA ARG A 352 -6.94 -11.19 -5.96
C ARG A 352 -5.75 -11.98 -5.44
N MET A 353 -4.85 -12.37 -6.32
CA MET A 353 -3.60 -13.04 -5.94
C MET A 353 -2.40 -12.24 -6.47
N HIS A 354 -1.49 -11.91 -5.57
CA HIS A 354 -0.20 -11.38 -5.95
C HIS A 354 0.80 -12.54 -6.00
N VAL A 355 1.29 -12.86 -7.17
CA VAL A 355 2.22 -13.98 -7.39
C VAL A 355 3.63 -13.44 -7.47
N PHE A 356 4.47 -13.86 -6.52
CA PHE A 356 5.89 -13.52 -6.45
C PHE A 356 6.74 -14.75 -6.76
N ARG A 357 7.76 -14.56 -7.59
CA ARG A 357 8.86 -15.52 -7.63
C ARG A 357 9.72 -15.35 -6.40
N TYR A 358 10.12 -16.43 -5.76
CA TYR A 358 11.07 -16.34 -4.66
C TYR A 358 12.29 -15.51 -5.09
N SER A 359 12.70 -14.60 -4.23
CA SER A 359 13.82 -13.71 -4.48
C SER A 359 14.88 -13.89 -3.39
N ARG A 360 16.02 -14.47 -3.77
CA ARG A 360 17.14 -14.68 -2.86
C ARG A 360 17.64 -13.36 -2.29
N ARG A 361 17.54 -13.21 -0.95
CA ARG A 361 17.92 -11.98 -0.25
C ARG A 361 19.11 -12.25 0.66
N PRO A 362 20.30 -11.64 0.43
CA PRO A 362 21.43 -11.79 1.33
C PRO A 362 21.04 -11.49 2.78
N GLY A 363 21.47 -12.35 3.70
CA GLY A 363 21.17 -12.23 5.12
C GLY A 363 19.82 -12.82 5.57
N THR A 364 19.03 -13.43 4.68
CA THR A 364 17.88 -14.28 5.03
C THR A 364 18.29 -15.75 5.07
N THR A 365 17.59 -16.55 5.89
CA THR A 365 17.89 -18.00 6.02
C THR A 365 17.70 -18.71 4.69
N ALA A 366 16.57 -18.48 4.01
CA ALA A 366 16.27 -19.12 2.73
C ALA A 366 17.29 -18.80 1.62
N ALA A 367 18.07 -17.72 1.75
CA ALA A 367 19.10 -17.40 0.77
C ALA A 367 20.27 -18.39 0.76
N THR A 368 20.47 -19.14 1.85
CA THR A 368 21.56 -20.11 2.03
C THR A 368 21.06 -21.56 2.02
N GLU A 369 19.76 -21.77 1.94
CA GLU A 369 19.16 -23.10 1.84
C GLU A 369 19.52 -23.78 0.52
N GLU A 370 19.71 -25.10 0.58
CA GLU A 370 19.89 -25.96 -0.60
C GLU A 370 18.58 -26.07 -1.39
N GLY A 371 18.64 -26.60 -2.61
CA GLY A 371 17.44 -26.80 -3.43
C GLY A 371 16.87 -25.51 -4.02
N GLN A 372 17.72 -24.52 -4.28
CA GLN A 372 17.30 -23.31 -5.00
C GLN A 372 16.68 -23.68 -6.35
N VAL A 373 15.45 -23.25 -6.59
CA VAL A 373 14.70 -23.58 -7.81
C VAL A 373 15.25 -22.81 -9.00
N ASP A 374 15.34 -23.46 -10.17
CA ASP A 374 15.79 -22.84 -11.40
C ASP A 374 14.91 -21.64 -11.79
N PRO A 375 15.49 -20.51 -12.23
CA PRO A 375 14.73 -19.33 -12.62
C PRO A 375 13.70 -19.56 -13.75
N HIS A 376 13.93 -20.52 -14.66
CA HIS A 376 12.97 -20.89 -15.72
C HIS A 376 11.77 -21.62 -15.11
N VAL A 377 11.99 -22.57 -14.20
CA VAL A 377 10.92 -23.25 -13.46
C VAL A 377 10.11 -22.24 -12.65
N MET A 378 10.77 -21.30 -11.95
CA MET A 378 10.07 -20.22 -11.24
C MET A 378 9.22 -19.35 -12.18
N ALA A 379 9.72 -19.06 -13.39
CA ALA A 379 8.98 -18.27 -14.37
C ALA A 379 7.74 -19.01 -14.87
N GLU A 380 7.86 -20.31 -15.15
CA GLU A 380 6.75 -21.18 -15.56
C GLU A 380 5.70 -21.29 -14.45
N ARG A 381 6.10 -21.62 -13.21
CA ARG A 381 5.21 -21.69 -12.05
C ARG A 381 4.48 -20.36 -11.82
N SER A 382 5.20 -19.24 -11.94
CA SER A 382 4.63 -17.91 -11.82
C SER A 382 3.60 -17.61 -12.93
N ALA A 383 3.84 -18.05 -14.17
CA ALA A 383 2.87 -17.90 -15.26
C ALA A 383 1.59 -18.69 -14.97
N ARG A 384 1.71 -19.97 -14.56
CA ARG A 384 0.58 -20.83 -14.20
C ARG A 384 -0.23 -20.27 -13.02
N ALA A 385 0.45 -19.80 -11.98
CA ALA A 385 -0.20 -19.18 -10.81
C ALA A 385 -0.95 -17.88 -11.18
N ARG A 386 -0.40 -17.05 -12.09
CA ARG A 386 -1.09 -15.84 -12.60
C ARG A 386 -2.30 -16.18 -13.47
N ASN A 387 -2.24 -17.26 -14.26
CA ASN A 387 -3.40 -17.72 -15.02
C ASN A 387 -4.53 -18.16 -14.07
N LEU A 388 -4.20 -18.92 -13.01
CA LEU A 388 -5.16 -19.25 -11.97
C LEU A 388 -5.71 -18.00 -11.27
N ALA A 389 -4.87 -17.03 -10.95
CA ALA A 389 -5.32 -15.77 -10.35
C ALA A 389 -6.33 -15.02 -11.22
N HIS A 390 -6.12 -15.01 -12.54
CA HIS A 390 -7.06 -14.43 -13.49
C HIS A 390 -8.40 -15.21 -13.54
N GLU A 391 -8.33 -16.55 -13.62
CA GLU A 391 -9.50 -17.42 -13.58
C GLU A 391 -10.35 -17.17 -12.32
N LEU A 392 -9.71 -17.15 -11.15
CA LEU A 392 -10.38 -16.94 -9.88
C LEU A 392 -10.99 -15.52 -9.77
N ARG A 393 -10.28 -14.49 -10.25
CA ARG A 393 -10.81 -13.13 -10.30
C ARG A 393 -12.04 -13.01 -11.18
N THR A 394 -12.03 -13.63 -12.36
CA THR A 394 -13.18 -13.66 -13.28
C THR A 394 -14.38 -14.37 -12.66
N ARG A 395 -14.15 -15.49 -11.98
CA ARG A 395 -15.19 -16.22 -11.26
C ARG A 395 -15.81 -15.39 -10.14
N GLU A 396 -14.98 -14.71 -9.37
CA GLU A 396 -15.43 -13.86 -8.28
C GLU A 396 -16.17 -12.61 -8.80
N ALA A 397 -15.69 -11.98 -9.88
CA ALA A 397 -16.41 -10.88 -10.52
C ALA A 397 -17.82 -11.29 -10.96
N ALA A 398 -17.97 -12.48 -11.56
CA ALA A 398 -19.27 -13.01 -11.95
C ALA A 398 -20.18 -13.29 -10.75
N ARG A 399 -19.63 -13.73 -9.61
CA ARG A 399 -20.40 -13.95 -8.36
C ARG A 399 -21.01 -12.65 -7.81
N LEU A 400 -20.34 -11.54 -8.01
CA LEU A 400 -20.77 -10.24 -7.48
C LEU A 400 -21.87 -9.58 -8.33
N VAL A 401 -22.12 -10.05 -9.54
CA VAL A 401 -23.19 -9.50 -10.40
C VAL A 401 -24.55 -9.71 -9.75
N GLY A 402 -25.37 -8.66 -9.74
CA GLY A 402 -26.67 -8.62 -9.09
C GLY A 402 -26.64 -8.24 -7.61
N MET A 403 -25.43 -7.96 -7.06
CA MET A 403 -25.26 -7.50 -5.68
C MET A 403 -25.13 -5.97 -5.63
N ASP A 404 -25.45 -5.42 -4.46
CA ASP A 404 -25.20 -4.01 -4.14
C ASP A 404 -23.82 -3.88 -3.49
N ASP A 405 -23.09 -2.83 -3.83
CA ASP A 405 -21.78 -2.51 -3.26
C ASP A 405 -21.62 -0.98 -3.15
N PHE A 406 -20.61 -0.56 -2.43
CA PHE A 406 -20.19 0.84 -2.36
C PHE A 406 -18.91 1.03 -3.18
N VAL A 407 -18.91 1.99 -4.09
CA VAL A 407 -17.79 2.29 -4.99
C VAL A 407 -17.14 3.62 -4.60
N CYS A 408 -15.84 3.59 -4.29
CA CYS A 408 -15.04 4.81 -4.17
C CYS A 408 -14.69 5.31 -5.57
N VAL A 409 -15.23 6.46 -5.95
CA VAL A 409 -15.12 7.04 -7.28
C VAL A 409 -13.73 7.63 -7.47
N GLN A 410 -13.04 7.23 -8.55
CA GLN A 410 -11.68 7.68 -8.87
C GLN A 410 -11.62 8.60 -10.11
N ALA A 411 -12.61 8.49 -10.97
CA ALA A 411 -12.86 9.37 -12.09
C ALA A 411 -14.39 9.35 -12.36
N PRO A 412 -14.96 10.30 -13.13
CA PRO A 412 -16.41 10.51 -13.22
C PRO A 412 -17.25 9.25 -13.50
N PHE A 413 -16.70 8.30 -14.26
CA PHE A 413 -17.39 7.06 -14.67
C PHE A 413 -16.68 5.80 -14.18
N CYS A 414 -15.78 5.89 -13.23
CA CYS A 414 -15.11 4.71 -12.69
C CYS A 414 -14.68 4.86 -11.25
N GLY A 415 -14.55 3.73 -10.56
CA GLY A 415 -14.11 3.67 -9.18
C GLY A 415 -13.67 2.28 -8.77
N VAL A 416 -13.58 2.07 -7.47
CA VAL A 416 -13.18 0.79 -6.87
C VAL A 416 -14.22 0.33 -5.86
N SER A 417 -14.69 -0.88 -6.04
CA SER A 417 -15.69 -1.54 -5.19
C SER A 417 -15.18 -1.84 -3.78
N GLY A 418 -16.08 -2.18 -2.87
CA GLY A 418 -15.75 -2.73 -1.56
C GLY A 418 -14.82 -3.93 -1.65
N GLY A 419 -15.11 -4.87 -2.56
CA GLY A 419 -14.33 -6.07 -2.84
C GLY A 419 -13.02 -5.86 -3.61
N LEU A 420 -12.60 -4.61 -3.84
CA LEU A 420 -11.37 -4.22 -4.54
C LEU A 420 -11.36 -4.62 -6.04
N PHE A 421 -12.51 -4.52 -6.69
CA PHE A 421 -12.63 -4.58 -8.15
C PHE A 421 -12.69 -3.17 -8.74
N ASP A 422 -12.13 -2.99 -9.92
CA ASP A 422 -12.39 -1.81 -10.72
C ASP A 422 -13.85 -1.87 -11.20
N VAL A 423 -14.55 -0.73 -11.18
CA VAL A 423 -15.96 -0.62 -11.58
C VAL A 423 -16.11 0.50 -12.60
N THR A 424 -16.75 0.19 -13.72
CA THR A 424 -17.23 1.18 -14.68
C THR A 424 -18.66 1.53 -14.32
N LEU A 425 -18.94 2.83 -14.14
CA LEU A 425 -20.26 3.36 -13.76
C LEU A 425 -21.03 3.79 -15.02
N ASP A 426 -22.33 3.56 -15.01
CA ASP A 426 -23.24 3.96 -16.10
C ASP A 426 -23.61 5.45 -16.06
N ALA A 427 -23.38 6.13 -14.93
CA ALA A 427 -23.61 7.56 -14.75
C ALA A 427 -22.39 8.24 -14.12
N GLU A 428 -22.28 9.56 -14.34
CA GLU A 428 -21.25 10.37 -13.70
C GLU A 428 -21.46 10.43 -12.19
N ALA A 429 -20.39 10.24 -11.42
CA ALA A 429 -20.40 10.34 -9.97
C ALA A 429 -19.25 11.23 -9.47
N PRO A 430 -19.41 11.91 -8.31
CA PRO A 430 -18.39 12.81 -7.77
C PRO A 430 -17.10 12.05 -7.44
N ILE A 431 -15.98 12.59 -7.90
CA ILE A 431 -14.65 12.03 -7.55
C ILE A 431 -14.45 12.12 -6.03
N ASP A 432 -13.75 11.14 -5.46
CA ASP A 432 -13.51 10.95 -4.03
C ASP A 432 -14.75 10.55 -3.20
N ALA A 433 -15.96 10.57 -3.77
CA ALA A 433 -17.14 10.06 -3.07
C ALA A 433 -17.16 8.54 -2.99
N VAL A 434 -17.82 8.01 -1.95
CA VAL A 434 -18.22 6.60 -1.84
C VAL A 434 -19.73 6.55 -2.14
N VAL A 435 -20.10 5.93 -3.25
CA VAL A 435 -21.47 5.90 -3.75
C VAL A 435 -22.06 4.49 -3.78
N PRO A 436 -23.35 4.30 -3.49
CA PRO A 436 -24.02 3.01 -3.63
C PRO A 436 -24.18 2.66 -5.12
N VAL A 437 -23.91 1.42 -5.46
CA VAL A 437 -23.91 0.91 -6.83
C VAL A 437 -24.52 -0.50 -6.87
N HIS A 438 -25.46 -0.73 -7.78
CA HIS A 438 -25.90 -2.07 -8.14
C HIS A 438 -25.02 -2.64 -9.24
N LEU A 439 -24.42 -3.81 -9.01
CA LEU A 439 -23.48 -4.45 -9.95
C LEU A 439 -24.26 -5.19 -11.04
N THR A 440 -24.25 -4.66 -12.26
CA THR A 440 -25.11 -5.13 -13.37
C THR A 440 -24.46 -6.14 -14.31
N GLY A 441 -23.12 -6.23 -14.28
CA GLY A 441 -22.40 -7.10 -15.19
C GLY A 441 -20.90 -7.07 -15.01
N VAL A 442 -20.20 -7.72 -15.96
CA VAL A 442 -18.74 -7.78 -16.03
C VAL A 442 -18.29 -7.36 -17.43
N SER A 443 -17.18 -6.67 -17.53
CA SER A 443 -16.53 -6.31 -18.80
C SER A 443 -16.12 -7.55 -19.62
N PRO A 444 -15.87 -7.42 -20.93
CA PRO A 444 -15.49 -8.55 -21.79
C PRO A 444 -14.22 -9.29 -21.35
N ASP A 445 -13.29 -8.62 -20.64
CA ASP A 445 -12.09 -9.25 -20.07
C ASP A 445 -12.35 -10.01 -18.77
N GLY A 446 -13.58 -9.96 -18.25
CA GLY A 446 -14.01 -10.68 -17.06
C GLY A 446 -13.49 -10.14 -15.72
N THR A 447 -12.83 -8.97 -15.69
CA THR A 447 -12.12 -8.50 -14.49
C THR A 447 -12.58 -7.16 -13.94
N THR A 448 -13.32 -6.38 -14.73
CA THR A 448 -13.91 -5.09 -14.34
C THR A 448 -15.42 -5.25 -14.20
N LEU A 449 -15.98 -4.80 -13.10
CA LEU A 449 -17.43 -4.81 -12.87
C LEU A 449 -18.10 -3.64 -13.59
N LEU A 450 -19.35 -3.83 -13.99
CA LEU A 450 -20.23 -2.80 -14.50
C LEU A 450 -21.25 -2.47 -13.40
N GLY A 451 -21.50 -1.18 -13.16
CA GLY A 451 -22.34 -0.76 -12.05
C GLY A 451 -23.32 0.35 -12.43
N HIS A 452 -24.53 0.23 -11.94
CA HIS A 452 -25.58 1.25 -11.97
C HIS A 452 -25.51 2.09 -10.68
N VAL A 453 -25.34 3.41 -10.80
CA VAL A 453 -25.30 4.31 -9.65
C VAL A 453 -26.70 4.46 -9.06
N CYS A 454 -26.87 4.03 -7.80
CA CYS A 454 -28.16 4.15 -7.11
C CYS A 454 -28.39 5.58 -6.58
N PRO A 455 -29.64 6.10 -6.56
CA PRO A 455 -29.95 7.38 -5.95
C PRO A 455 -29.56 7.43 -4.46
N GLN A 456 -29.00 8.55 -4.00
CA GLN A 456 -28.73 8.77 -2.59
C GLN A 456 -30.06 8.80 -1.82
N GLY A 457 -30.29 7.82 -0.96
CA GLY A 457 -31.49 7.74 -0.12
C GLY A 457 -32.01 6.32 0.13
N GLU A 458 -31.74 5.37 -0.76
CA GLU A 458 -32.16 3.98 -0.58
C GLU A 458 -31.10 3.12 0.14
N HIS A 459 -29.82 3.53 0.11
CA HIS A 459 -28.67 2.85 0.76
C HIS A 459 -27.67 3.92 1.26
N ALA A 460 -27.96 4.59 2.38
CA ALA A 460 -26.98 5.46 3.02
C ALA A 460 -26.03 4.63 3.90
N LEU A 461 -24.68 4.87 3.79
CA LEU A 461 -23.68 4.37 4.73
C LEU A 461 -23.88 5.01 6.11
#